data_baaab95381d3c98903ba4ab1b545d0b6
#
_entry.id   baaab95381d3c98903ba4ab1b545d0b6
#
_cell.length_a   1.000
_cell.length_b   1.000
_cell.length_c   1.000
_cell.angle_alpha   90.00
_cell.angle_beta   90.00
_cell.angle_gamma   90.00
#
_symmetry.space_group_name_H-M   'P 1'
#
loop_
_entity.id
_entity.type
_entity.pdbx_description
1 polymer ?
#
loop_
_entity_poly.entity_id
_entity_poly.type
_entity_poly.pdbx_seq_one_letter_code
_entity_poly.pdbx_strand_id
1 'polypeptide(L)'
;MRKTIIKPWEQWYVERMKSMKLPEISVYSLLDVTASKFPHHTAIIYEDQSMDYKNLKMQVDKLAGKWREMGFVKGERIGLMMANHPYFIISYYAAQALGLLVVQINPMYKPRELLQILIDSDTKNIVFDQTAANTIEETKVIYEFDVCIDTENDQNGSASLQTMIETGESIMKPEMISPHDDTAVIQYTGGTTGKMKGVMLTHHNLTSNVVQSFEMYGDSLRPGEEIVLAATPLYHVYAMTSAMNLGIYIGAAILLFPKFELQDVLAKIKEYRPTFFPGVPKMYNAFVNHPGIENYGLNCLKSCSCGSAPLPVEVIKRFEELTGAKIGEGFGLSEASPSTHRNPPFGKRKIGSIGIPFPGTDCMIIDDENNEVPNTCVGELLIKGPQIMKGYWNNEAETKKALQNDWLYTGDLAVMDDEGYFYIVGRKKEMIIVGGFNIYPQEVEGVLYEHPAIKEAAVVGIPHKEKGEIVKAFIVPKESASVDLEEIEGYCYSQLTPYKVPKVFELRKELPRNTVGKLLKRLLVKEELEKE
;
A
#
# COMPACT_ATOMS: atom_id res chain seq x y z
N MET A 1 -8.09 23.73 -27.94
CA MET A 1 -9.19 23.82 -26.97
C MET A 1 -9.01 22.66 -26.01
N ARG A 2 -8.83 22.89 -24.70
CA ARG A 2 -8.82 21.81 -23.71
C ARG A 2 -10.22 21.19 -23.70
N LYS A 3 -10.37 19.93 -24.12
CA LYS A 3 -11.61 19.18 -23.90
C LYS A 3 -11.88 19.16 -22.39
N THR A 4 -13.06 19.62 -22.00
CA THR A 4 -13.50 19.49 -20.61
C THR A 4 -13.64 17.99 -20.33
N ILE A 5 -12.85 17.47 -19.38
CA ILE A 5 -12.99 16.08 -18.95
C ILE A 5 -14.35 15.96 -18.30
N ILE A 6 -15.18 15.04 -18.84
CA ILE A 6 -16.47 14.72 -18.22
C ILE A 6 -16.15 13.86 -16.98
N LYS A 7 -16.57 14.31 -15.81
CA LYS A 7 -16.31 13.66 -14.51
C LYS A 7 -17.61 13.08 -13.93
N PRO A 8 -18.10 11.95 -14.46
CA PRO A 8 -19.38 11.40 -14.01
C PRO A 8 -19.36 11.00 -12.53
N TRP A 9 -18.18 10.72 -11.97
CA TRP A 9 -18.03 10.37 -10.55
C TRP A 9 -18.28 11.54 -9.58
N GLU A 10 -18.18 12.81 -10.01
CA GLU A 10 -18.42 13.97 -9.13
C GLU A 10 -19.87 14.07 -8.65
N GLN A 11 -20.82 13.39 -9.30
CA GLN A 11 -22.20 13.27 -8.81
C GLN A 11 -22.30 12.58 -7.43
N TRP A 12 -21.31 11.76 -7.08
CA TRP A 12 -21.23 11.05 -5.81
C TRP A 12 -20.52 11.81 -4.72
N TYR A 13 -19.87 12.95 -5.06
CA TYR A 13 -19.17 13.76 -4.08
C TYR A 13 -20.17 14.55 -3.24
N VAL A 14 -20.02 14.39 -1.91
CA VAL A 14 -20.71 15.24 -0.94
C VAL A 14 -20.06 16.63 -0.88
N GLU A 15 -20.72 17.62 -0.29
CA GLU A 15 -20.27 19.03 -0.30
C GLU A 15 -18.86 19.21 0.28
N ARG A 16 -18.52 18.48 1.35
CA ARG A 16 -17.17 18.53 1.95
C ARG A 16 -16.07 18.10 0.98
N MET A 17 -16.35 17.10 0.12
CA MET A 17 -15.40 16.65 -0.90
C MET A 17 -15.19 17.71 -2.00
N LYS A 18 -16.26 18.40 -2.41
CA LYS A 18 -16.21 19.47 -3.43
C LYS A 18 -15.51 20.71 -2.91
N SER A 19 -15.65 21.00 -1.62
CA SER A 19 -15.05 22.18 -0.95
C SER A 19 -13.70 21.88 -0.29
N MET A 20 -13.15 20.68 -0.47
CA MET A 20 -11.87 20.26 0.11
C MET A 20 -10.75 21.24 -0.21
N LYS A 21 -9.98 21.61 0.80
CA LYS A 21 -8.74 22.38 0.65
C LYS A 21 -7.54 21.49 0.89
N LEU A 22 -6.60 21.53 -0.05
CA LEU A 22 -5.35 20.81 0.08
C LEU A 22 -4.42 21.52 1.09
N PRO A 23 -3.71 20.75 1.91
CA PRO A 23 -2.83 21.33 2.91
C PRO A 23 -1.48 21.76 2.31
N GLU A 24 -1.00 22.93 2.72
CA GLU A 24 0.34 23.46 2.39
C GLU A 24 1.25 23.30 3.61
N ILE A 25 1.39 22.07 4.11
CA ILE A 25 2.10 21.76 5.36
C ILE A 25 3.10 20.62 5.17
N SER A 26 4.07 20.53 6.09
CA SER A 26 4.96 19.38 6.15
C SER A 26 4.26 18.15 6.74
N VAL A 27 4.79 16.94 6.50
CA VAL A 27 4.29 15.71 7.13
C VAL A 27 4.41 15.78 8.66
N TYR A 28 5.49 16.38 9.20
CA TYR A 28 5.64 16.59 10.64
C TYR A 28 4.47 17.39 11.22
N SER A 29 3.92 18.35 10.49
CA SER A 29 2.80 19.17 10.95
C SER A 29 1.52 18.36 11.24
N LEU A 30 1.36 17.17 10.64
CA LEU A 30 0.25 16.27 10.97
C LEU A 30 0.30 15.89 12.45
N LEU A 31 1.48 15.51 12.96
CA LEU A 31 1.66 15.17 14.37
C LEU A 31 1.62 16.42 15.27
N ASP A 32 2.29 17.49 14.89
CA ASP A 32 2.41 18.70 15.71
C ASP A 32 1.05 19.33 16.01
N VAL A 33 0.20 19.48 14.97
CA VAL A 33 -1.18 20.01 15.11
C VAL A 33 -2.03 19.06 15.95
N THR A 34 -1.94 17.75 15.69
CA THR A 34 -2.74 16.75 16.41
C THR A 34 -2.34 16.64 17.88
N ALA A 35 -1.06 16.64 18.19
CA ALA A 35 -0.59 16.62 19.58
C ALA A 35 -1.00 17.88 20.37
N SER A 36 -1.10 19.02 19.68
CA SER A 36 -1.61 20.26 20.28
C SER A 36 -3.12 20.19 20.52
N LYS A 37 -3.89 19.55 19.63
CA LYS A 37 -5.36 19.44 19.73
C LYS A 37 -5.80 18.34 20.68
N PHE A 38 -5.09 17.21 20.72
CA PHE A 38 -5.42 16.00 21.48
C PHE A 38 -4.27 15.50 22.36
N PRO A 39 -3.63 16.34 23.20
CA PRO A 39 -2.38 16.00 23.89
C PRO A 39 -2.47 14.73 24.77
N HIS A 40 -3.61 14.49 25.37
CA HIS A 40 -3.83 13.37 26.30
C HIS A 40 -4.61 12.20 25.71
N HIS A 41 -4.96 12.26 24.41
CA HIS A 41 -5.51 11.09 23.73
C HIS A 41 -4.39 10.07 23.49
N THR A 42 -4.74 8.79 23.57
CA THR A 42 -3.82 7.72 23.20
C THR A 42 -3.46 7.85 21.74
N ALA A 43 -2.17 7.86 21.44
CA ALA A 43 -1.63 7.90 20.08
C ALA A 43 -1.23 6.50 19.60
N ILE A 44 -0.56 5.73 20.44
CA ILE A 44 -0.07 4.39 20.11
C ILE A 44 -0.46 3.43 21.23
N ILE A 45 -0.90 2.24 20.82
CA ILE A 45 -1.06 1.07 21.68
C ILE A 45 -0.17 -0.01 21.07
N TYR A 46 0.80 -0.50 21.83
CA TYR A 46 1.73 -1.53 21.39
C TYR A 46 1.97 -2.53 22.52
N GLU A 47 1.71 -3.81 22.24
CA GLU A 47 1.67 -4.84 23.28
C GLU A 47 0.68 -4.45 24.38
N ASP A 48 1.14 -4.27 25.64
CA ASP A 48 0.33 -3.87 26.78
C ASP A 48 0.63 -2.43 27.24
N GLN A 49 1.32 -1.66 26.40
CA GLN A 49 1.70 -0.28 26.69
C GLN A 49 0.93 0.71 25.81
N SER A 50 0.67 1.89 26.36
CA SER A 50 0.06 2.99 25.62
C SER A 50 0.88 4.27 25.78
N MET A 51 0.91 5.07 24.72
CA MET A 51 1.56 6.38 24.66
C MET A 51 0.54 7.41 24.18
N ASP A 52 0.43 8.55 24.87
CA ASP A 52 -0.39 9.65 24.41
C ASP A 52 0.31 10.53 23.37
N TYR A 53 -0.43 11.42 22.69
CA TYR A 53 0.10 12.31 21.67
C TYR A 53 1.16 13.28 22.19
N LYS A 54 1.04 13.75 23.44
CA LYS A 54 2.04 14.62 24.08
C LYS A 54 3.37 13.92 24.23
N ASN A 55 3.35 12.68 24.71
CA ASN A 55 4.56 11.87 24.88
C ASN A 55 5.15 11.44 23.53
N LEU A 56 4.31 11.06 22.55
CA LEU A 56 4.77 10.75 21.21
C LEU A 56 5.51 11.95 20.59
N LYS A 57 4.90 13.14 20.63
CA LYS A 57 5.55 14.35 20.11
C LYS A 57 6.84 14.67 20.84
N MET A 58 6.86 14.57 22.17
CA MET A 58 8.07 14.80 22.97
C MET A 58 9.21 13.86 22.55
N GLN A 59 8.94 12.57 22.35
CA GLN A 59 9.95 11.60 21.94
C GLN A 59 10.45 11.88 20.51
N VAL A 60 9.55 12.25 19.60
CA VAL A 60 9.89 12.69 18.24
C VAL A 60 10.82 13.91 18.26
N ASP A 61 10.48 14.93 19.05
CA ASP A 61 11.26 16.16 19.13
C ASP A 61 12.64 15.93 19.77
N LYS A 62 12.71 15.07 20.78
CA LYS A 62 13.98 14.67 21.40
C LYS A 62 14.89 13.91 20.44
N LEU A 63 14.35 12.94 19.70
CA LEU A 63 15.11 12.21 18.70
C LEU A 63 15.59 13.13 17.58
N ALA A 64 14.73 14.01 17.09
CA ALA A 64 15.10 15.02 16.10
C ALA A 64 16.21 15.95 16.62
N GLY A 65 16.13 16.39 17.89
CA GLY A 65 17.16 17.17 18.54
C GLY A 65 18.50 16.43 18.57
N LYS A 66 18.47 15.15 18.96
CA LYS A 66 19.67 14.31 18.99
C LYS A 66 20.29 14.11 17.62
N TRP A 67 19.49 13.85 16.60
CA TRP A 67 19.99 13.73 15.22
C TRP A 67 20.57 15.05 14.69
N ARG A 68 19.97 16.20 15.05
CA ARG A 68 20.55 17.52 14.73
C ARG A 68 21.92 17.71 15.39
N GLU A 69 22.09 17.31 16.67
CA GLU A 69 23.39 17.33 17.36
C GLU A 69 24.44 16.42 16.67
N MET A 70 23.99 15.28 16.13
CA MET A 70 24.84 14.37 15.36
C MET A 70 25.22 14.90 13.98
N GLY A 71 24.67 16.04 13.57
CA GLY A 71 25.00 16.69 12.31
C GLY A 71 24.08 16.35 11.14
N PHE A 72 22.95 15.69 11.36
CA PHE A 72 21.98 15.46 10.29
C PHE A 72 21.39 16.77 9.78
N VAL A 73 21.39 16.94 8.46
CA VAL A 73 20.89 18.15 7.78
C VAL A 73 19.79 17.83 6.79
N LYS A 74 18.92 18.80 6.53
CA LYS A 74 17.83 18.70 5.55
C LYS A 74 18.33 18.17 4.20
N GLY A 75 17.59 17.23 3.62
CA GLY A 75 17.90 16.64 2.33
C GLY A 75 18.74 15.36 2.41
N GLU A 76 19.31 15.02 3.56
CA GLU A 76 19.97 13.73 3.75
C GLU A 76 18.96 12.59 3.80
N ARG A 77 19.42 11.37 3.44
CA ARG A 77 18.61 10.15 3.47
C ARG A 77 18.84 9.41 4.78
N ILE A 78 17.74 8.87 5.31
CA ILE A 78 17.77 7.96 6.45
C ILE A 78 16.92 6.72 6.13
N GLY A 79 17.55 5.55 6.15
CA GLY A 79 16.85 4.28 5.98
C GLY A 79 16.08 3.91 7.25
N LEU A 80 14.82 3.53 7.12
CA LEU A 80 14.05 2.89 8.20
C LEU A 80 13.80 1.44 7.81
N MET A 81 14.51 0.51 8.48
CA MET A 81 14.47 -0.93 8.21
C MET A 81 14.04 -1.69 9.45
N MET A 82 12.77 -1.63 9.77
CA MET A 82 12.21 -2.27 10.97
C MET A 82 10.76 -2.72 10.76
N ALA A 83 10.32 -3.66 11.59
CA ALA A 83 8.92 -4.07 11.68
C ALA A 83 8.05 -2.93 12.25
N ASN A 84 6.73 -3.16 12.34
CA ASN A 84 5.86 -2.21 13.01
C ASN A 84 6.22 -2.12 14.49
N HIS A 85 6.71 -0.95 14.89
CA HIS A 85 7.11 -0.64 16.24
C HIS A 85 6.86 0.85 16.53
N PRO A 86 6.63 1.29 17.78
CA PRO A 86 6.54 2.71 18.11
C PRO A 86 7.75 3.51 17.59
N TYR A 87 8.93 2.93 17.63
CA TYR A 87 10.16 3.56 17.12
C TYR A 87 10.14 3.84 15.61
N PHE A 88 9.37 3.06 14.82
CA PHE A 88 9.16 3.40 13.41
C PHE A 88 8.46 4.77 13.28
N ILE A 89 7.37 4.96 14.03
CA ILE A 89 6.58 6.20 14.01
C ILE A 89 7.42 7.38 14.52
N ILE A 90 8.13 7.17 15.62
CA ILE A 90 9.01 8.19 16.24
C ILE A 90 10.12 8.59 15.27
N SER A 91 10.83 7.63 14.69
CA SER A 91 11.93 7.88 13.72
C SER A 91 11.41 8.55 12.45
N TYR A 92 10.27 8.10 11.93
CA TYR A 92 9.64 8.69 10.75
C TYR A 92 9.35 10.17 10.97
N TYR A 93 8.65 10.52 12.05
CA TYR A 93 8.30 11.92 12.33
C TYR A 93 9.50 12.77 12.76
N ALA A 94 10.50 12.19 13.43
CA ALA A 94 11.77 12.88 13.74
C ALA A 94 12.54 13.26 12.45
N ALA A 95 12.61 12.34 11.50
CA ALA A 95 13.16 12.63 10.17
C ALA A 95 12.40 13.74 9.46
N GLN A 96 11.05 13.69 9.47
CA GLN A 96 10.22 14.74 8.87
C GLN A 96 10.38 16.11 9.54
N ALA A 97 10.65 16.14 10.86
CA ALA A 97 10.91 17.38 11.60
C ALA A 97 12.22 18.05 11.17
N LEU A 98 13.19 17.28 10.71
CA LEU A 98 14.50 17.75 10.21
C LEU A 98 14.56 17.89 8.69
N GLY A 99 13.49 17.53 7.97
CA GLY A 99 13.49 17.55 6.50
C GLY A 99 14.40 16.49 5.88
N LEU A 100 14.62 15.37 6.58
CA LEU A 100 15.35 14.22 6.04
C LEU A 100 14.42 13.43 5.10
N LEU A 101 15.00 12.80 4.08
CA LEU A 101 14.31 11.91 3.18
C LEU A 101 14.28 10.50 3.79
N VAL A 102 13.11 10.03 4.19
CA VAL A 102 12.95 8.68 4.70
C VAL A 102 12.98 7.67 3.57
N VAL A 103 13.95 6.76 3.57
CA VAL A 103 14.00 5.61 2.68
C VAL A 103 13.38 4.43 3.41
N GLN A 104 12.19 4.03 2.95
CA GLN A 104 11.47 2.90 3.57
C GLN A 104 12.03 1.58 3.05
N ILE A 105 12.46 0.73 3.97
CA ILE A 105 13.15 -0.53 3.66
C ILE A 105 12.43 -1.68 4.37
N ASN A 106 12.10 -2.72 3.60
CA ASN A 106 11.55 -3.93 4.15
C ASN A 106 12.58 -4.67 5.02
N PRO A 107 12.34 -4.92 6.31
CA PRO A 107 13.30 -5.58 7.21
C PRO A 107 13.60 -7.03 6.84
N MET A 108 12.80 -7.64 5.96
CA MET A 108 13.03 -9.01 5.47
C MET A 108 13.95 -9.08 4.25
N TYR A 109 14.39 -7.95 3.68
CA TYR A 109 15.33 -7.95 2.56
C TYR A 109 16.66 -8.58 2.96
N LYS A 110 17.27 -9.25 1.98
CA LYS A 110 18.60 -9.82 2.12
C LYS A 110 19.68 -8.77 1.75
N PRO A 111 20.96 -8.97 2.13
CA PRO A 111 22.01 -7.99 1.85
C PRO A 111 22.08 -7.52 0.41
N ARG A 112 21.85 -8.43 -0.56
CA ARG A 112 21.84 -8.08 -1.98
C ARG A 112 20.73 -7.10 -2.36
N GLU A 113 19.55 -7.25 -1.81
CA GLU A 113 18.40 -6.37 -2.07
C GLU A 113 18.59 -5.03 -1.36
N LEU A 114 19.04 -5.08 -0.11
CA LEU A 114 19.35 -3.89 0.68
C LEU A 114 20.43 -3.04 -0.01
N LEU A 115 21.53 -3.67 -0.46
CA LEU A 115 22.64 -2.98 -1.11
C LEU A 115 22.19 -2.22 -2.38
N GLN A 116 21.27 -2.78 -3.17
CA GLN A 116 20.71 -2.09 -4.33
C GLN A 116 20.02 -0.78 -3.95
N ILE A 117 19.23 -0.80 -2.87
CA ILE A 117 18.52 0.39 -2.37
C ILE A 117 19.53 1.41 -1.84
N LEU A 118 20.48 0.98 -1.01
CA LEU A 118 21.46 1.86 -0.39
C LEU A 118 22.32 2.58 -1.43
N ILE A 119 22.78 1.87 -2.46
CA ILE A 119 23.57 2.45 -3.55
C ILE A 119 22.73 3.41 -4.40
N ASP A 120 21.52 3.01 -4.80
CA ASP A 120 20.66 3.83 -5.66
C ASP A 120 20.21 5.12 -4.97
N SER A 121 19.85 5.03 -3.67
CA SER A 121 19.42 6.19 -2.88
C SER A 121 20.58 6.98 -2.26
N ASP A 122 21.81 6.47 -2.30
CA ASP A 122 22.95 6.99 -1.54
C ASP A 122 22.60 7.15 -0.05
N THR A 123 22.00 6.11 0.55
CA THR A 123 21.58 6.10 1.96
C THR A 123 22.66 5.53 2.83
N LYS A 124 23.33 6.39 3.58
CA LYS A 124 24.43 6.03 4.51
C LYS A 124 24.03 5.99 5.98
N ASN A 125 22.85 6.48 6.29
CA ASN A 125 22.30 6.50 7.64
C ASN A 125 21.13 5.55 7.71
N ILE A 126 21.10 4.65 8.71
CA ILE A 126 20.05 3.64 8.83
C ILE A 126 19.65 3.41 10.29
N VAL A 127 18.34 3.31 10.51
CA VAL A 127 17.74 2.83 11.77
C VAL A 127 17.14 1.45 11.51
N PHE A 128 17.43 0.50 12.38
CA PHE A 128 16.97 -0.88 12.22
C PHE A 128 16.64 -1.53 13.56
N ASP A 129 15.79 -2.55 13.53
CA ASP A 129 15.45 -3.39 14.68
C ASP A 129 16.09 -4.78 14.58
N GLN A 130 15.86 -5.63 15.56
CA GLN A 130 16.41 -6.98 15.64
C GLN A 130 16.00 -7.86 14.44
N THR A 131 14.90 -7.55 13.76
CA THR A 131 14.46 -8.31 12.57
C THR A 131 15.42 -8.12 11.39
N ALA A 132 16.08 -6.98 11.31
CA ALA A 132 17.04 -6.62 10.27
C ALA A 132 18.51 -6.77 10.68
N ALA A 133 18.81 -6.99 11.97
CA ALA A 133 20.17 -6.94 12.53
C ALA A 133 21.18 -7.81 11.76
N ASN A 134 20.87 -9.07 11.48
CA ASN A 134 21.77 -9.96 10.73
C ASN A 134 22.05 -9.43 9.31
N THR A 135 21.02 -8.94 8.61
CA THR A 135 21.18 -8.36 7.28
C THR A 135 22.05 -7.11 7.29
N ILE A 136 21.92 -6.27 8.33
CA ILE A 136 22.77 -5.09 8.50
C ILE A 136 24.22 -5.48 8.75
N GLU A 137 24.49 -6.43 9.65
CA GLU A 137 25.87 -6.89 9.93
C GLU A 137 26.55 -7.50 8.69
N GLU A 138 25.82 -8.32 7.91
CA GLU A 138 26.34 -8.84 6.64
C GLU A 138 26.58 -7.71 5.61
N THR A 139 25.71 -6.68 5.59
CA THR A 139 25.84 -5.56 4.66
C THR A 139 27.01 -4.64 5.02
N LYS A 140 27.34 -4.43 6.30
CA LYS A 140 28.49 -3.66 6.76
C LYS A 140 29.83 -4.15 6.19
N VAL A 141 29.92 -5.42 5.80
CA VAL A 141 31.14 -5.99 5.18
C VAL A 141 31.39 -5.45 3.77
N ILE A 142 30.31 -5.03 3.07
CA ILE A 142 30.34 -4.64 1.64
C ILE A 142 29.84 -3.21 1.39
N TYR A 143 29.34 -2.52 2.41
CA TYR A 143 28.83 -1.16 2.33
C TYR A 143 29.17 -0.37 3.58
N GLU A 144 29.68 0.84 3.41
CA GLU A 144 30.05 1.75 4.49
C GLU A 144 28.87 2.64 4.88
N PHE A 145 28.42 2.50 6.11
CA PHE A 145 27.43 3.37 6.72
C PHE A 145 28.13 4.48 7.51
N ASP A 146 27.62 5.70 7.42
CA ASP A 146 28.05 6.80 8.29
C ASP A 146 27.45 6.62 9.69
N VAL A 147 26.16 6.24 9.76
CA VAL A 147 25.44 6.00 11.03
C VAL A 147 24.55 4.77 10.94
N CYS A 148 24.74 3.84 11.86
CA CYS A 148 23.85 2.67 12.07
C CYS A 148 23.27 2.75 13.47
N ILE A 149 21.94 2.87 13.57
CA ILE A 149 21.22 3.00 14.84
C ILE A 149 20.36 1.75 15.05
N ASP A 150 20.72 0.92 16.02
CA ASP A 150 19.85 -0.15 16.52
C ASP A 150 18.77 0.46 17.42
N THR A 151 17.55 -0.06 17.39
CA THR A 151 16.45 0.47 18.20
C THR A 151 16.68 0.35 19.70
N GLU A 152 17.31 -0.73 20.16
CA GLU A 152 17.40 -1.08 21.59
C GLU A 152 18.83 -1.23 22.10
N ASN A 153 19.76 -1.64 21.23
CA ASN A 153 21.12 -1.98 21.66
C ASN A 153 22.13 -0.92 21.28
N ASP A 154 22.91 -0.46 22.27
CA ASP A 154 24.10 0.36 22.01
C ASP A 154 25.14 -0.49 21.27
N GLN A 155 25.63 0.01 20.13
CA GLN A 155 26.58 -0.72 19.30
C GLN A 155 27.81 0.11 18.95
N ASN A 156 29.02 -0.46 19.16
CA ASN A 156 30.29 0.07 18.65
C ASN A 156 30.49 1.60 18.84
N GLY A 157 30.06 2.14 20.00
CA GLY A 157 30.15 3.56 20.28
C GLY A 157 28.99 4.43 19.78
N SER A 158 28.00 3.85 19.12
CA SER A 158 26.71 4.51 18.80
C SER A 158 25.67 4.13 19.85
N ALA A 159 25.00 5.13 20.42
CA ALA A 159 23.85 4.90 21.30
C ALA A 159 22.68 4.30 20.52
N SER A 160 21.90 3.45 21.20
CA SER A 160 20.63 2.95 20.64
C SER A 160 19.62 4.08 20.45
N LEU A 161 18.60 3.82 19.62
CA LEU A 161 17.52 4.78 19.42
C LEU A 161 16.84 5.14 20.76
N GLN A 162 16.64 4.14 21.62
CA GLN A 162 16.10 4.34 22.96
C GLN A 162 16.96 5.32 23.78
N THR A 163 18.27 5.09 23.86
CA THR A 163 19.19 5.98 24.56
C THR A 163 19.20 7.39 23.96
N MET A 164 19.11 7.50 22.63
CA MET A 164 19.03 8.80 21.95
C MET A 164 17.77 9.59 22.35
N ILE A 165 16.60 8.93 22.45
CA ILE A 165 15.35 9.54 22.90
C ILE A 165 15.43 9.94 24.37
N GLU A 166 16.01 9.09 25.24
CA GLU A 166 16.12 9.36 26.67
C GLU A 166 17.04 10.56 26.96
N THR A 167 18.15 10.66 26.26
CA THR A 167 19.18 11.68 26.47
C THR A 167 19.07 12.91 25.60
N GLY A 168 18.27 12.85 24.52
CA GLY A 168 18.11 13.95 23.59
C GLY A 168 17.33 15.13 24.18
N GLU A 169 17.68 16.33 23.73
CA GLU A 169 16.91 17.55 24.00
C GLU A 169 15.92 17.81 22.86
N SER A 170 14.70 18.24 23.23
CA SER A 170 13.69 18.54 22.22
C SER A 170 14.11 19.69 21.31
N ILE A 171 13.86 19.53 19.99
CA ILE A 171 14.06 20.66 19.08
C ILE A 171 13.12 21.81 19.43
N MET A 172 13.64 23.03 19.36
CA MET A 172 12.84 24.25 19.58
C MET A 172 11.96 24.59 18.36
N LYS A 173 12.42 24.20 17.16
CA LYS A 173 11.72 24.50 15.90
C LYS A 173 12.06 23.44 14.85
N PRO A 174 11.06 22.91 14.13
CA PRO A 174 11.30 22.01 13.00
C PRO A 174 11.98 22.78 11.84
N GLU A 175 12.56 22.03 10.91
CA GLU A 175 13.16 22.57 9.71
C GLU A 175 12.09 23.16 8.77
N MET A 176 12.48 24.21 8.05
CA MET A 176 11.58 24.83 7.07
C MET A 176 11.45 23.95 5.83
N ILE A 177 10.24 23.55 5.49
CA ILE A 177 9.91 22.66 4.39
C ILE A 177 9.17 23.43 3.29
N SER A 178 9.59 23.21 2.03
CA SER A 178 8.78 23.52 0.84
C SER A 178 7.92 22.30 0.50
N PRO A 179 6.63 22.25 0.83
CA PRO A 179 5.85 21.02 0.75
C PRO A 179 5.80 20.40 -0.65
N HIS A 180 5.82 21.20 -1.71
CA HIS A 180 5.80 20.74 -3.10
C HIS A 180 7.15 20.27 -3.61
N ASP A 181 8.25 20.84 -3.11
CA ASP A 181 9.58 20.59 -3.67
C ASP A 181 10.36 19.56 -2.86
N ASP A 182 10.23 19.61 -1.53
CA ASP A 182 10.97 18.71 -0.64
C ASP A 182 10.38 17.31 -0.65
N THR A 183 11.21 16.34 -0.97
CA THR A 183 10.85 14.93 -0.90
C THR A 183 10.86 14.47 0.56
N ALA A 184 9.76 13.92 1.03
CA ALA A 184 9.62 13.39 2.39
C ALA A 184 10.01 11.91 2.47
N VAL A 185 9.65 11.13 1.42
CA VAL A 185 9.83 9.68 1.39
C VAL A 185 10.33 9.24 0.02
N ILE A 186 11.26 8.30 0.01
CA ILE A 186 11.62 7.49 -1.14
C ILE A 186 11.10 6.08 -0.90
N GLN A 187 10.04 5.70 -1.61
CA GLN A 187 9.43 4.38 -1.51
C GLN A 187 9.93 3.49 -2.63
N TYR A 188 10.70 2.46 -2.29
CA TYR A 188 11.15 1.50 -3.29
C TYR A 188 10.05 0.52 -3.67
N THR A 189 9.87 0.33 -4.98
CA THR A 189 8.93 -0.64 -5.54
C THR A 189 9.65 -1.64 -6.42
N GLY A 190 9.27 -2.91 -6.32
CA GLY A 190 9.73 -3.93 -7.24
C GLY A 190 9.00 -3.79 -8.58
N GLY A 191 9.61 -3.06 -9.52
CA GLY A 191 9.08 -2.95 -10.88
C GLY A 191 8.93 -4.31 -11.56
N THR A 192 8.03 -4.39 -12.54
CA THR A 192 7.85 -5.58 -13.40
C THR A 192 9.13 -5.95 -14.19
N THR A 193 10.08 -5.02 -14.31
CA THR A 193 11.39 -5.20 -14.97
C THR A 193 12.47 -5.82 -14.08
N GLY A 194 12.17 -6.10 -12.81
CA GLY A 194 13.14 -6.69 -11.87
C GLY A 194 14.07 -5.68 -11.17
N LYS A 195 14.21 -4.46 -11.69
CA LYS A 195 14.95 -3.38 -11.02
C LYS A 195 14.00 -2.62 -10.07
N MET A 196 14.44 -2.42 -8.85
CA MET A 196 13.71 -1.56 -7.90
C MET A 196 13.80 -0.10 -8.33
N LYS A 197 12.71 0.66 -8.12
CA LYS A 197 12.62 2.09 -8.43
C LYS A 197 12.24 2.83 -7.16
N GLY A 198 12.97 3.88 -6.83
CA GLY A 198 12.67 4.76 -5.71
C GLY A 198 11.64 5.82 -6.10
N VAL A 199 10.42 5.69 -5.65
CA VAL A 199 9.35 6.68 -5.87
C VAL A 199 9.54 7.84 -4.91
N MET A 200 9.69 9.07 -5.43
CA MET A 200 9.82 10.28 -4.63
C MET A 200 8.44 10.86 -4.30
N LEU A 201 8.09 10.84 -3.02
CA LEU A 201 6.86 11.42 -2.49
C LEU A 201 7.19 12.69 -1.70
N THR A 202 6.63 13.82 -2.13
CA THR A 202 6.82 15.10 -1.45
C THR A 202 5.93 15.19 -0.22
N HIS A 203 6.21 16.15 0.65
CA HIS A 203 5.33 16.43 1.79
C HIS A 203 3.91 16.74 1.33
N HIS A 204 3.76 17.53 0.24
CA HIS A 204 2.46 17.86 -0.34
C HIS A 204 1.72 16.62 -0.86
N ASN A 205 2.42 15.70 -1.56
CA ASN A 205 1.79 14.46 -2.04
C ASN A 205 1.18 13.66 -0.88
N LEU A 206 1.96 13.43 0.18
CA LEU A 206 1.54 12.63 1.34
C LEU A 206 0.43 13.31 2.14
N THR A 207 0.58 14.59 2.47
CA THR A 207 -0.43 15.32 3.26
C THR A 207 -1.73 15.50 2.50
N SER A 208 -1.65 15.74 1.17
CA SER A 208 -2.84 15.79 0.31
C SER A 208 -3.58 14.46 0.30
N ASN A 209 -2.86 13.33 0.17
CA ASN A 209 -3.52 12.02 0.15
C ASN A 209 -4.14 11.64 1.51
N VAL A 210 -3.56 12.10 2.62
CA VAL A 210 -4.19 11.98 3.94
C VAL A 210 -5.52 12.74 4.00
N VAL A 211 -5.54 14.01 3.55
CA VAL A 211 -6.76 14.82 3.55
C VAL A 211 -7.81 14.25 2.59
N GLN A 212 -7.41 13.89 1.35
CA GLN A 212 -8.28 13.23 0.38
C GLN A 212 -8.91 11.94 0.96
N SER A 213 -8.10 11.13 1.66
CA SER A 213 -8.57 9.92 2.32
C SER A 213 -9.60 10.24 3.42
N PHE A 214 -9.31 11.20 4.28
CA PHE A 214 -10.23 11.63 5.33
C PHE A 214 -11.56 12.14 4.76
N GLU A 215 -11.52 12.94 3.69
CA GLU A 215 -12.73 13.42 3.02
C GLU A 215 -13.53 12.28 2.38
N MET A 216 -12.85 11.30 1.79
CA MET A 216 -13.48 10.11 1.21
C MET A 216 -14.14 9.22 2.26
N TYR A 217 -13.55 9.09 3.46
CA TYR A 217 -14.18 8.37 4.58
C TYR A 217 -15.36 9.10 5.19
N GLY A 218 -15.37 10.43 5.14
CA GLY A 218 -16.43 11.27 5.65
C GLY A 218 -16.77 10.99 7.12
N ASP A 219 -18.07 10.94 7.44
CA ASP A 219 -18.55 10.73 8.80
C ASP A 219 -18.30 9.33 9.36
N SER A 220 -17.72 8.43 8.55
CA SER A 220 -17.32 7.11 9.03
C SER A 220 -16.02 7.12 9.86
N LEU A 221 -15.29 8.24 9.87
CA LEU A 221 -14.14 8.48 10.75
C LEU A 221 -14.36 9.75 11.57
N ARG A 222 -14.30 9.63 12.89
CA ARG A 222 -14.49 10.73 13.83
C ARG A 222 -13.17 11.11 14.49
N PRO A 223 -12.69 12.34 14.28
CA PRO A 223 -11.45 12.78 14.90
C PRO A 223 -11.44 12.66 16.42
N GLY A 224 -10.41 12.02 16.97
CA GLY A 224 -10.22 11.78 18.41
C GLY A 224 -10.97 10.57 18.97
N GLU A 225 -11.79 9.87 18.18
CA GLU A 225 -12.61 8.76 18.67
C GLU A 225 -12.20 7.38 18.12
N GLU A 226 -11.35 7.35 17.07
CA GLU A 226 -11.06 6.12 16.37
C GLU A 226 -9.87 5.35 16.97
N ILE A 227 -9.91 4.02 16.81
CA ILE A 227 -8.77 3.14 17.08
C ILE A 227 -8.46 2.41 15.76
N VAL A 228 -7.27 2.64 15.22
CA VAL A 228 -6.80 2.02 13.98
C VAL A 228 -6.15 0.69 14.27
N LEU A 229 -6.63 -0.39 13.67
CA LEU A 229 -5.96 -1.69 13.71
C LEU A 229 -4.84 -1.69 12.66
N ALA A 230 -3.59 -1.52 13.10
CA ALA A 230 -2.41 -1.36 12.25
C ALA A 230 -1.55 -2.64 12.24
N ALA A 231 -1.98 -3.64 11.48
CA ALA A 231 -1.27 -4.91 11.30
C ALA A 231 -0.58 -5.02 9.92
N THR A 232 -0.88 -4.10 8.99
CA THR A 232 -0.17 -3.98 7.71
C THR A 232 1.16 -3.27 7.92
N PRO A 233 2.25 -3.69 7.23
CA PRO A 233 3.58 -3.11 7.45
C PRO A 233 3.67 -1.61 7.17
N LEU A 234 4.14 -0.82 8.13
CA LEU A 234 4.29 0.64 8.02
C LEU A 234 5.37 1.06 7.01
N TYR A 235 6.37 0.22 6.75
CA TYR A 235 7.37 0.46 5.69
C TYR A 235 6.79 0.39 4.29
N HIS A 236 5.51 0.05 4.14
CA HIS A 236 4.79 0.08 2.87
C HIS A 236 3.89 1.32 2.83
N VAL A 237 3.91 2.05 1.70
CA VAL A 237 3.17 3.31 1.53
C VAL A 237 1.69 3.21 1.88
N TYR A 238 1.05 2.06 1.68
CA TYR A 238 -0.36 1.86 2.03
C TYR A 238 -0.60 2.01 3.53
N ALA A 239 0.12 1.29 4.37
CA ALA A 239 -0.06 1.39 5.81
C ALA A 239 0.52 2.70 6.37
N MET A 240 1.64 3.19 5.81
CA MET A 240 2.21 4.48 6.17
C MET A 240 1.16 5.60 6.04
N THR A 241 0.42 5.63 4.93
CA THR A 241 -0.59 6.67 4.71
C THR A 241 -1.92 6.32 5.38
N SER A 242 -2.48 5.11 5.13
CA SER A 242 -3.86 4.79 5.54
C SER A 242 -3.99 4.40 7.02
N ALA A 243 -2.94 3.87 7.66
CA ALA A 243 -2.97 3.52 9.08
C ALA A 243 -2.25 4.58 9.93
N MET A 244 -0.99 4.92 9.58
CA MET A 244 -0.17 5.81 10.40
C MET A 244 -0.52 7.29 10.18
N ASN A 245 -0.27 7.85 9.00
CA ASN A 245 -0.44 9.29 8.79
C ASN A 245 -1.91 9.73 8.90
N LEU A 246 -2.86 8.96 8.37
CA LEU A 246 -4.29 9.24 8.54
C LEU A 246 -4.72 9.08 10.01
N GLY A 247 -4.26 8.03 10.69
CA GLY A 247 -4.53 7.83 12.12
C GLY A 247 -4.03 9.01 12.97
N ILE A 248 -2.79 9.44 12.74
CA ILE A 248 -2.22 10.64 13.40
C ILE A 248 -3.05 11.89 13.07
N TYR A 249 -3.35 12.13 11.79
CA TYR A 249 -4.10 13.32 11.35
C TYR A 249 -5.46 13.48 12.04
N ILE A 250 -6.18 12.35 12.22
CA ILE A 250 -7.50 12.37 12.86
C ILE A 250 -7.44 12.23 14.40
N GLY A 251 -6.26 12.14 15.01
CA GLY A 251 -6.10 11.96 16.46
C GLY A 251 -6.54 10.59 16.97
N ALA A 252 -6.46 9.56 16.14
CA ALA A 252 -6.81 8.19 16.49
C ALA A 252 -5.73 7.51 17.34
N ALA A 253 -6.10 6.50 18.12
CA ALA A 253 -5.13 5.56 18.68
C ALA A 253 -4.72 4.53 17.62
N ILE A 254 -3.42 4.29 17.46
CA ILE A 254 -2.89 3.29 16.55
C ILE A 254 -2.58 2.03 17.35
N LEU A 255 -3.44 1.01 17.23
CA LEU A 255 -3.23 -0.32 17.78
C LEU A 255 -2.27 -1.07 16.86
N LEU A 256 -1.00 -1.10 17.24
CA LEU A 256 0.13 -1.48 16.40
C LEU A 256 0.52 -2.94 16.64
N PHE A 257 0.68 -3.70 15.55
CA PHE A 257 1.14 -5.08 15.59
C PHE A 257 2.45 -5.22 14.82
N PRO A 258 3.48 -5.87 15.38
CA PRO A 258 4.76 -6.11 14.68
C PRO A 258 4.57 -6.87 13.37
N LYS A 259 3.63 -7.84 13.38
CA LYS A 259 3.19 -8.66 12.25
C LYS A 259 1.73 -9.09 12.45
N PHE A 260 1.08 -9.49 11.35
CA PHE A 260 -0.26 -10.04 11.43
C PHE A 260 -0.21 -11.50 11.90
N GLU A 261 -0.50 -11.72 13.18
CA GLU A 261 -0.76 -13.04 13.76
C GLU A 261 -2.23 -13.09 14.20
N LEU A 262 -3.01 -13.96 13.56
CA LEU A 262 -4.47 -13.93 13.68
C LEU A 262 -4.97 -13.99 15.13
N GLN A 263 -4.40 -14.88 15.95
CA GLN A 263 -4.83 -15.07 17.34
C GLN A 263 -4.56 -13.82 18.20
N ASP A 264 -3.38 -13.22 18.04
CA ASP A 264 -3.00 -12.00 18.76
C ASP A 264 -3.89 -10.83 18.36
N VAL A 265 -4.14 -10.69 17.05
CA VAL A 265 -5.02 -9.65 16.52
C VAL A 265 -6.45 -9.82 17.05
N LEU A 266 -6.99 -11.03 17.06
CA LEU A 266 -8.33 -11.32 17.59
C LEU A 266 -8.44 -11.06 19.10
N ALA A 267 -7.42 -11.42 19.87
CA ALA A 267 -7.37 -11.12 21.30
C ALA A 267 -7.41 -9.61 21.54
N LYS A 268 -6.60 -8.85 20.82
CA LYS A 268 -6.55 -7.38 20.95
C LYS A 268 -7.77 -6.67 20.38
N ILE A 269 -8.45 -7.22 19.37
CA ILE A 269 -9.77 -6.72 18.91
C ILE A 269 -10.79 -6.81 20.06
N LYS A 270 -10.81 -7.93 20.78
CA LYS A 270 -11.72 -8.12 21.92
C LYS A 270 -11.43 -7.14 23.07
N GLU A 271 -10.15 -6.85 23.31
CA GLU A 271 -9.67 -5.98 24.39
C GLU A 271 -9.86 -4.49 24.05
N TYR A 272 -9.31 -4.04 22.93
CA TYR A 272 -9.23 -2.61 22.59
C TYR A 272 -10.35 -2.10 21.69
N ARG A 273 -11.14 -3.00 21.08
CA ARG A 273 -12.30 -2.63 20.27
C ARG A 273 -11.98 -1.66 19.12
N PRO A 274 -10.99 -1.94 18.25
CA PRO A 274 -10.64 -1.05 17.14
C PRO A 274 -11.85 -0.79 16.25
N THR A 275 -11.89 0.42 15.67
CA THR A 275 -13.02 0.91 14.87
C THR A 275 -12.70 1.04 13.39
N PHE A 276 -11.42 1.20 13.07
CA PHE A 276 -10.93 1.39 11.73
C PHE A 276 -9.87 0.34 11.33
N PHE A 277 -10.07 -0.34 10.20
CA PHE A 277 -9.19 -1.40 9.72
C PHE A 277 -8.79 -1.23 8.25
N PRO A 278 -7.60 -0.66 7.96
CA PRO A 278 -6.98 -0.71 6.64
C PRO A 278 -6.23 -2.03 6.46
N GLY A 279 -6.91 -3.04 5.93
CA GLY A 279 -6.39 -4.40 5.76
C GLY A 279 -6.02 -4.75 4.33
N VAL A 280 -5.52 -5.97 4.16
CA VAL A 280 -5.23 -6.59 2.87
C VAL A 280 -5.99 -7.92 2.73
N PRO A 281 -6.20 -8.45 1.51
CA PRO A 281 -7.05 -9.63 1.29
C PRO A 281 -6.73 -10.82 2.19
N LYS A 282 -5.44 -11.10 2.43
CA LYS A 282 -5.00 -12.20 3.31
C LYS A 282 -5.56 -12.09 4.72
N MET A 283 -5.64 -10.86 5.27
CA MET A 283 -6.15 -10.62 6.62
C MET A 283 -7.65 -10.85 6.70
N TYR A 284 -8.42 -10.31 5.75
CA TYR A 284 -9.87 -10.52 5.66
C TYR A 284 -10.20 -12.01 5.50
N ASN A 285 -9.46 -12.69 4.62
CA ASN A 285 -9.62 -14.13 4.42
C ASN A 285 -9.32 -14.95 5.68
N ALA A 286 -8.29 -14.55 6.44
CA ALA A 286 -7.98 -15.18 7.72
C ALA A 286 -9.11 -15.02 8.75
N PHE A 287 -9.72 -13.84 8.84
CA PHE A 287 -10.85 -13.60 9.73
C PHE A 287 -12.07 -14.47 9.36
N VAL A 288 -12.52 -14.42 8.11
CA VAL A 288 -13.77 -15.12 7.71
C VAL A 288 -13.67 -16.63 7.76
N ASN A 289 -12.46 -17.19 7.71
CA ASN A 289 -12.23 -18.63 7.77
C ASN A 289 -11.87 -19.13 9.18
N HIS A 290 -11.78 -18.25 10.18
CA HIS A 290 -11.46 -18.67 11.55
C HIS A 290 -12.69 -19.27 12.24
N PRO A 291 -12.61 -20.52 12.76
CA PRO A 291 -13.70 -21.12 13.53
C PRO A 291 -14.02 -20.30 14.79
N GLY A 292 -15.29 -20.00 15.02
CA GLY A 292 -15.73 -19.26 16.21
C GLY A 292 -15.41 -17.75 16.18
N ILE A 293 -15.19 -17.18 14.98
CA ILE A 293 -14.86 -15.76 14.79
C ILE A 293 -15.88 -14.81 15.41
N GLU A 294 -17.13 -15.22 15.49
CA GLU A 294 -18.24 -14.47 16.11
C GLU A 294 -18.02 -14.17 17.59
N ASN A 295 -17.16 -14.93 18.28
CA ASN A 295 -16.88 -14.75 19.72
C ASN A 295 -15.84 -13.64 20.01
N TYR A 296 -15.22 -13.06 18.98
CA TYR A 296 -14.16 -12.06 19.13
C TYR A 296 -14.65 -10.61 19.05
N GLY A 297 -15.95 -10.40 18.77
CA GLY A 297 -16.55 -9.08 18.81
C GLY A 297 -16.11 -8.14 17.69
N LEU A 298 -15.92 -8.66 16.48
CA LEU A 298 -15.52 -7.89 15.30
C LEU A 298 -16.52 -6.77 14.91
N ASN A 299 -17.70 -6.77 15.49
CA ASN A 299 -18.71 -5.72 15.31
C ASN A 299 -18.28 -4.34 15.84
N CYS A 300 -17.10 -4.23 16.48
CA CYS A 300 -16.50 -2.94 16.81
C CYS A 300 -15.95 -2.23 15.57
N LEU A 301 -15.53 -2.99 14.55
CA LEU A 301 -15.04 -2.45 13.28
C LEU A 301 -16.19 -1.74 12.55
N LYS A 302 -16.02 -0.45 12.30
CA LYS A 302 -17.03 0.40 11.65
C LYS A 302 -16.62 0.76 10.23
N SER A 303 -15.35 1.08 10.06
CA SER A 303 -14.75 1.47 8.79
C SER A 303 -13.66 0.50 8.40
N CYS A 304 -13.78 -0.10 7.22
CA CYS A 304 -12.81 -1.05 6.72
C CYS A 304 -12.39 -0.67 5.31
N SER A 305 -11.12 -0.86 4.98
CA SER A 305 -10.64 -0.76 3.60
C SER A 305 -9.78 -1.94 3.23
N CYS A 306 -9.85 -2.34 1.97
CA CYS A 306 -8.97 -3.35 1.41
C CYS A 306 -8.19 -2.76 0.24
N GLY A 307 -6.86 -2.93 0.30
CA GLY A 307 -5.93 -2.47 -0.72
C GLY A 307 -4.91 -3.54 -1.10
N SER A 308 -3.96 -3.17 -1.96
CA SER A 308 -2.84 -3.98 -2.46
C SER A 308 -3.20 -5.08 -3.46
N ALA A 309 -4.39 -5.68 -3.39
CA ALA A 309 -4.87 -6.71 -4.32
C ALA A 309 -6.42 -6.78 -4.28
N PRO A 310 -7.07 -7.35 -5.32
CA PRO A 310 -8.51 -7.60 -5.31
C PRO A 310 -8.94 -8.49 -4.14
N LEU A 311 -10.09 -8.18 -3.54
CA LEU A 311 -10.70 -8.99 -2.49
C LEU A 311 -11.87 -9.80 -3.09
N PRO A 312 -11.90 -11.14 -2.93
CA PRO A 312 -13.01 -11.94 -3.44
C PRO A 312 -14.36 -11.49 -2.87
N VAL A 313 -15.38 -11.43 -3.72
CA VAL A 313 -16.73 -10.95 -3.35
C VAL A 313 -17.31 -11.74 -2.18
N GLU A 314 -17.09 -13.05 -2.14
CA GLU A 314 -17.58 -13.91 -1.06
C GLU A 314 -16.95 -13.56 0.30
N VAL A 315 -15.66 -13.19 0.30
CA VAL A 315 -14.97 -12.73 1.51
C VAL A 315 -15.54 -11.40 2.00
N ILE A 316 -15.84 -10.48 1.06
CA ILE A 316 -16.49 -9.21 1.39
C ILE A 316 -17.84 -9.46 2.06
N LYS A 317 -18.72 -10.22 1.42
CA LYS A 317 -20.06 -10.53 1.94
C LYS A 317 -19.97 -11.17 3.33
N ARG A 318 -19.14 -12.20 3.47
CA ARG A 318 -18.99 -12.90 4.74
C ARG A 318 -18.45 -12.01 5.86
N PHE A 319 -17.45 -11.18 5.57
CA PHE A 319 -16.91 -10.25 6.56
C PHE A 319 -17.94 -9.19 6.97
N GLU A 320 -18.70 -8.65 6.02
CA GLU A 320 -19.75 -7.67 6.29
C GLU A 320 -20.91 -8.25 7.09
N GLU A 321 -21.27 -9.52 6.87
CA GLU A 321 -22.25 -10.24 7.70
C GLU A 321 -21.77 -10.38 9.15
N LEU A 322 -20.48 -10.69 9.35
CA LEU A 322 -19.88 -10.90 10.66
C LEU A 322 -19.72 -9.61 11.45
N THR A 323 -19.43 -8.50 10.79
CA THR A 323 -19.05 -7.25 11.46
C THR A 323 -20.14 -6.18 11.43
N GLY A 324 -21.00 -6.22 10.43
CA GLY A 324 -21.91 -5.11 10.10
C GLY A 324 -21.22 -3.93 9.42
N ALA A 325 -19.88 -3.92 9.36
CA ALA A 325 -19.10 -2.90 8.67
C ALA A 325 -19.17 -3.07 7.15
N LYS A 326 -18.90 -1.98 6.42
CA LYS A 326 -18.75 -2.02 4.96
C LYS A 326 -17.27 -1.95 4.58
N ILE A 327 -16.82 -2.85 3.70
CA ILE A 327 -15.46 -2.79 3.17
C ILE A 327 -15.46 -1.83 1.97
N GLY A 328 -14.70 -0.75 2.07
CA GLY A 328 -14.40 0.10 0.92
C GLY A 328 -13.22 -0.47 0.14
N GLU A 329 -13.50 -1.18 -0.94
CA GLU A 329 -12.45 -1.54 -1.88
C GLU A 329 -11.85 -0.28 -2.49
N GLY A 330 -10.54 -0.24 -2.61
CA GLY A 330 -9.82 0.89 -3.16
C GLY A 330 -8.66 0.47 -4.06
N PHE A 331 -8.16 1.42 -4.81
CA PHE A 331 -7.01 1.26 -5.68
C PHE A 331 -5.98 2.35 -5.39
N GLY A 332 -4.74 1.95 -5.53
CA GLY A 332 -3.61 2.85 -5.38
C GLY A 332 -2.31 2.20 -5.77
N LEU A 333 -1.29 3.02 -5.87
CA LEU A 333 0.07 2.64 -6.24
C LEU A 333 1.06 3.53 -5.50
N SER A 334 2.30 3.07 -5.36
CA SER A 334 3.33 3.84 -4.65
C SER A 334 3.52 5.23 -5.25
N GLU A 335 3.38 5.34 -6.56
CA GLU A 335 3.46 6.55 -7.35
C GLU A 335 2.32 7.56 -7.08
N ALA A 336 1.35 7.19 -6.22
CA ALA A 336 0.18 8.03 -5.90
C ALA A 336 -0.09 8.19 -4.38
N SER A 337 0.85 7.92 -3.50
CA SER A 337 0.92 8.25 -2.04
C SER A 337 -0.04 7.56 -1.05
N PRO A 338 -0.70 6.45 -1.24
CA PRO A 338 -0.87 5.64 -2.44
C PRO A 338 -2.24 5.76 -3.10
N SER A 339 -3.27 6.32 -2.42
CA SER A 339 -4.68 6.09 -2.74
C SER A 339 -5.21 7.02 -3.82
N THR A 340 -5.91 6.46 -4.79
CA THR A 340 -6.49 7.23 -5.92
C THR A 340 -7.98 7.01 -6.07
N HIS A 341 -8.47 5.80 -5.77
CA HIS A 341 -9.88 5.44 -5.90
C HIS A 341 -10.34 4.69 -4.66
N ARG A 342 -11.63 4.80 -4.38
CA ARG A 342 -12.29 4.02 -3.34
C ARG A 342 -13.79 3.94 -3.57
N ASN A 343 -14.37 2.80 -3.21
CA ASN A 343 -15.81 2.70 -3.03
C ASN A 343 -16.23 3.57 -1.82
N PRO A 344 -17.13 4.55 -2.01
CA PRO A 344 -17.52 5.44 -0.93
C PRO A 344 -18.22 4.66 0.19
N PRO A 345 -17.98 4.99 1.47
CA PRO A 345 -18.60 4.29 2.59
C PRO A 345 -20.10 4.61 2.73
N PHE A 346 -20.56 5.68 2.12
CA PHE A 346 -21.97 6.08 2.04
C PHE A 346 -22.37 6.30 0.60
N GLY A 347 -23.66 6.10 0.32
CA GLY A 347 -24.20 6.14 -1.01
C GLY A 347 -24.09 4.79 -1.74
N LYS A 348 -24.02 4.84 -3.06
CA LYS A 348 -23.93 3.65 -3.88
C LYS A 348 -22.52 3.09 -3.84
N ARG A 349 -22.39 1.81 -3.56
CA ARG A 349 -21.13 1.06 -3.61
C ARG A 349 -21.28 -0.05 -4.66
N LYS A 350 -20.26 -0.24 -5.47
CA LYS A 350 -20.22 -1.31 -6.48
C LYS A 350 -19.10 -2.28 -6.13
N ILE A 351 -19.47 -3.42 -5.56
CA ILE A 351 -18.51 -4.50 -5.21
C ILE A 351 -17.81 -4.99 -6.49
N GLY A 352 -16.50 -5.21 -6.40
CA GLY A 352 -15.67 -5.60 -7.55
C GLY A 352 -15.15 -4.40 -8.35
N SER A 353 -15.65 -3.17 -8.10
CA SER A 353 -15.02 -1.95 -8.60
C SER A 353 -13.95 -1.44 -7.63
N ILE A 354 -12.98 -0.69 -8.15
CA ILE A 354 -12.06 0.08 -7.31
C ILE A 354 -12.71 1.37 -6.76
N GLY A 355 -13.98 1.61 -7.11
CA GLY A 355 -14.75 2.77 -6.69
C GLY A 355 -14.59 3.97 -7.61
N ILE A 356 -14.73 5.15 -7.02
CA ILE A 356 -14.62 6.46 -7.68
C ILE A 356 -13.29 7.14 -7.31
N PRO A 357 -12.77 8.05 -8.14
CA PRO A 357 -11.58 8.84 -7.81
C PRO A 357 -11.72 9.61 -6.50
N PHE A 358 -10.61 9.84 -5.83
CA PHE A 358 -10.56 10.72 -4.66
C PHE A 358 -10.81 12.17 -5.06
N PRO A 359 -11.39 13.01 -4.19
CA PRO A 359 -11.60 14.42 -4.47
C PRO A 359 -10.27 15.11 -4.86
N GLY A 360 -10.32 15.93 -5.91
CA GLY A 360 -9.12 16.56 -6.48
C GLY A 360 -8.26 15.65 -7.36
N THR A 361 -8.75 14.44 -7.69
CA THR A 361 -8.08 13.50 -8.59
C THR A 361 -8.84 13.43 -9.92
N ASP A 362 -8.13 13.64 -11.02
CA ASP A 362 -8.62 13.46 -12.37
C ASP A 362 -8.18 12.10 -12.92
N CYS A 363 -9.08 11.45 -13.66
CA CYS A 363 -8.82 10.16 -14.28
C CYS A 363 -9.25 10.18 -15.74
N MET A 364 -8.54 9.41 -16.56
CA MET A 364 -8.81 9.23 -17.98
C MET A 364 -8.45 7.80 -18.36
N ILE A 365 -9.17 7.22 -19.30
CA ILE A 365 -8.84 5.91 -19.88
C ILE A 365 -8.51 6.14 -21.35
N ILE A 366 -7.35 5.64 -21.80
CA ILE A 366 -6.83 5.88 -23.15
C ILE A 366 -6.51 4.58 -23.89
N ASP A 367 -6.59 4.65 -25.24
CA ASP A 367 -6.08 3.59 -26.12
C ASP A 367 -4.56 3.68 -26.32
N ASP A 368 -4.01 2.80 -27.16
CA ASP A 368 -2.57 2.79 -27.49
C ASP A 368 -2.11 3.99 -28.32
N GLU A 369 -3.03 4.72 -28.96
CA GLU A 369 -2.80 5.96 -29.69
C GLU A 369 -2.93 7.21 -28.80
N ASN A 370 -3.12 7.05 -27.50
CA ASN A 370 -3.36 8.09 -26.49
C ASN A 370 -4.68 8.88 -26.70
N ASN A 371 -5.67 8.29 -27.35
CA ASN A 371 -7.01 8.87 -27.41
C ASN A 371 -7.83 8.40 -26.21
N GLU A 372 -8.62 9.32 -25.63
CA GLU A 372 -9.61 8.95 -24.62
C GLU A 372 -10.65 8.00 -25.21
N VAL A 373 -10.85 6.84 -24.56
CA VAL A 373 -11.83 5.85 -25.00
C VAL A 373 -13.20 6.16 -24.38
N PRO A 374 -14.30 5.74 -25.09
CA PRO A 374 -15.64 5.83 -24.52
C PRO A 374 -15.78 5.04 -23.21
N ASN A 375 -16.73 5.44 -22.36
CA ASN A 375 -17.12 4.64 -21.20
C ASN A 375 -17.40 3.19 -21.63
N THR A 376 -17.15 2.25 -20.73
CA THR A 376 -17.27 0.80 -20.96
C THR A 376 -16.23 0.18 -21.91
N CYS A 377 -15.33 0.97 -22.50
CA CYS A 377 -14.18 0.45 -23.24
C CYS A 377 -12.95 0.29 -22.36
N VAL A 378 -12.16 -0.75 -22.65
CA VAL A 378 -10.90 -1.02 -21.96
C VAL A 378 -9.80 -0.11 -22.51
N GLY A 379 -9.00 0.47 -21.62
CA GLY A 379 -7.81 1.22 -21.97
C GLY A 379 -6.89 1.39 -20.77
N GLU A 380 -5.76 2.08 -20.96
CA GLU A 380 -4.82 2.38 -19.88
C GLU A 380 -5.37 3.50 -18.99
N LEU A 381 -5.40 3.26 -17.67
CA LEU A 381 -5.81 4.25 -16.67
C LEU A 381 -4.70 5.29 -16.49
N LEU A 382 -5.04 6.54 -16.71
CA LEU A 382 -4.23 7.70 -16.41
C LEU A 382 -4.80 8.44 -15.21
N ILE A 383 -3.91 8.93 -14.34
CA ILE A 383 -4.30 9.63 -13.10
C ILE A 383 -3.53 10.93 -12.98
N LYS A 384 -4.22 12.00 -12.59
CA LYS A 384 -3.64 13.30 -12.27
C LYS A 384 -4.22 13.80 -10.96
N GLY A 385 -3.35 14.25 -10.04
CA GLY A 385 -3.79 14.75 -8.74
C GLY A 385 -2.62 15.18 -7.85
N PRO A 386 -2.92 15.83 -6.72
CA PRO A 386 -1.90 16.35 -5.80
C PRO A 386 -1.07 15.25 -5.14
N GLN A 387 -1.60 14.03 -5.06
CA GLN A 387 -0.95 12.87 -4.46
C GLN A 387 0.04 12.17 -5.41
N ILE A 388 0.14 12.60 -6.67
CA ILE A 388 1.02 11.95 -7.66
C ILE A 388 2.48 12.33 -7.38
N MET A 389 3.35 11.34 -7.42
CA MET A 389 4.78 11.42 -7.15
C MET A 389 5.48 12.56 -7.90
N LYS A 390 6.60 13.02 -7.36
CA LYS A 390 7.52 13.94 -8.06
C LYS A 390 8.25 13.26 -9.23
N GLY A 391 8.48 11.96 -9.13
CA GLY A 391 9.19 11.14 -10.11
C GLY A 391 9.93 9.99 -9.45
N TYR A 392 10.75 9.29 -10.23
CA TYR A 392 11.63 8.24 -9.72
C TYR A 392 13.01 8.81 -9.39
N TRP A 393 13.54 8.45 -8.22
CA TRP A 393 14.86 8.87 -7.76
C TRP A 393 15.94 8.42 -8.75
N ASN A 394 16.84 9.34 -9.11
CA ASN A 394 17.93 9.11 -10.05
C ASN A 394 17.53 8.44 -11.39
N ASN A 395 16.25 8.51 -11.80
CA ASN A 395 15.77 7.82 -12.99
C ASN A 395 14.82 8.70 -13.82
N GLU A 396 15.39 9.72 -14.47
CA GLU A 396 14.66 10.65 -15.31
C GLU A 396 13.98 9.96 -16.51
N ALA A 397 14.62 8.93 -17.08
CA ALA A 397 14.08 8.21 -18.24
C ALA A 397 12.76 7.48 -17.89
N GLU A 398 12.72 6.78 -16.76
CA GLU A 398 11.48 6.13 -16.30
C GLU A 398 10.46 7.16 -15.77
N THR A 399 10.92 8.26 -15.20
CA THR A 399 10.02 9.37 -14.80
C THR A 399 9.28 9.93 -16.02
N LYS A 400 9.99 10.24 -17.12
CA LYS A 400 9.39 10.74 -18.36
C LYS A 400 8.43 9.76 -19.02
N LYS A 401 8.62 8.45 -18.83
CA LYS A 401 7.69 7.43 -19.32
C LYS A 401 6.42 7.38 -18.47
N ALA A 402 6.58 7.48 -17.14
CA ALA A 402 5.47 7.35 -16.21
C ALA A 402 4.68 8.65 -16.05
N LEU A 403 5.34 9.81 -16.15
CA LEU A 403 4.72 11.13 -15.97
C LEU A 403 4.82 11.93 -17.28
N GLN A 404 3.67 12.18 -17.92
CA GLN A 404 3.59 12.96 -19.14
C GLN A 404 2.49 14.03 -19.00
N ASN A 405 2.82 15.30 -19.15
CA ASN A 405 1.89 16.42 -19.02
C ASN A 405 1.08 16.40 -17.69
N ASP A 406 1.74 16.09 -16.58
CA ASP A 406 1.19 15.87 -15.23
C ASP A 406 0.27 14.66 -15.08
N TRP A 407 0.15 13.81 -16.07
CA TRP A 407 -0.57 12.54 -15.98
C TRP A 407 0.36 11.39 -15.65
N LEU A 408 -0.03 10.60 -14.66
CA LEU A 408 0.61 9.33 -14.36
C LEU A 408 0.02 8.23 -15.25
N TYR A 409 0.85 7.65 -16.09
CA TYR A 409 0.58 6.44 -16.86
C TYR A 409 0.78 5.24 -15.94
N THR A 410 -0.33 4.66 -15.49
CA THR A 410 -0.29 3.65 -14.42
C THR A 410 0.22 2.29 -14.88
N GLY A 411 0.09 1.99 -16.17
CA GLY A 411 0.28 0.66 -16.74
C GLY A 411 -0.81 -0.33 -16.33
N ASP A 412 -1.89 0.14 -15.65
CA ASP A 412 -3.06 -0.65 -15.34
C ASP A 412 -4.14 -0.42 -16.41
N LEU A 413 -4.76 -1.48 -16.86
CA LEU A 413 -5.89 -1.44 -17.78
C LEU A 413 -7.18 -1.39 -16.97
N ALA A 414 -8.07 -0.49 -17.34
CA ALA A 414 -9.32 -0.24 -16.63
C ALA A 414 -10.49 0.00 -17.58
N VAL A 415 -11.69 -0.08 -17.00
CA VAL A 415 -12.95 0.33 -17.59
C VAL A 415 -13.64 1.28 -16.63
N MET A 416 -14.27 2.33 -17.14
CA MET A 416 -15.15 3.20 -16.35
C MET A 416 -16.61 2.95 -16.81
N ASP A 417 -17.52 2.78 -15.87
CA ASP A 417 -18.94 2.73 -16.21
C ASP A 417 -19.57 4.14 -16.33
N ASP A 418 -20.80 4.19 -16.81
CA ASP A 418 -21.51 5.48 -17.04
C ASP A 418 -21.78 6.27 -15.76
N GLU A 419 -21.65 5.65 -14.59
CA GLU A 419 -21.80 6.31 -13.29
C GLU A 419 -20.45 6.79 -12.71
N GLY A 420 -19.33 6.51 -13.40
CA GLY A 420 -17.99 6.93 -12.99
C GLY A 420 -17.30 6.01 -12.00
N TYR A 421 -17.72 4.73 -11.91
CA TYR A 421 -16.98 3.70 -11.17
C TYR A 421 -15.97 3.03 -12.09
N PHE A 422 -14.77 2.82 -11.55
CA PHE A 422 -13.67 2.21 -12.29
C PHE A 422 -13.48 0.74 -11.89
N TYR A 423 -13.08 -0.08 -12.87
CA TYR A 423 -12.79 -1.50 -12.70
C TYR A 423 -11.44 -1.79 -13.32
N ILE A 424 -10.52 -2.37 -12.56
CA ILE A 424 -9.24 -2.83 -13.09
C ILE A 424 -9.46 -4.16 -13.78
N VAL A 425 -9.03 -4.26 -15.03
CA VAL A 425 -9.14 -5.49 -15.84
C VAL A 425 -7.80 -6.22 -15.97
N GLY A 426 -6.69 -5.56 -15.64
CA GLY A 426 -5.35 -6.18 -15.64
C GLY A 426 -4.22 -5.18 -15.70
N ARG A 427 -3.01 -5.72 -15.86
CA ARG A 427 -1.80 -4.96 -16.15
C ARG A 427 -1.51 -5.00 -17.64
N LYS A 428 -1.18 -3.86 -18.25
CA LYS A 428 -0.81 -3.78 -19.68
C LYS A 428 0.31 -4.76 -20.04
N LYS A 429 1.31 -4.91 -19.15
CA LYS A 429 2.45 -5.82 -19.31
C LYS A 429 2.17 -7.30 -19.01
N GLU A 430 1.02 -7.60 -18.39
CA GLU A 430 0.60 -8.96 -18.05
C GLU A 430 -0.49 -9.46 -19.01
N MET A 431 -0.96 -8.61 -19.93
CA MET A 431 -1.93 -8.98 -20.95
C MET A 431 -1.33 -10.07 -21.86
N ILE A 432 -2.09 -11.13 -22.07
CA ILE A 432 -1.70 -12.29 -22.87
C ILE A 432 -2.24 -12.12 -24.28
N ILE A 433 -1.40 -12.31 -25.29
CA ILE A 433 -1.79 -12.16 -26.68
C ILE A 433 -1.82 -13.51 -27.35
N VAL A 434 -3.01 -14.09 -27.53
CA VAL A 434 -3.21 -15.41 -28.16
C VAL A 434 -3.79 -15.23 -29.57
N GLY A 435 -2.99 -15.47 -30.59
CA GLY A 435 -3.46 -15.38 -31.98
C GLY A 435 -4.02 -14.00 -32.36
N GLY A 436 -3.50 -12.93 -31.76
CA GLY A 436 -3.95 -11.55 -31.97
C GLY A 436 -5.10 -11.10 -31.06
N PHE A 437 -5.60 -11.96 -30.17
CA PHE A 437 -6.64 -11.60 -29.20
C PHE A 437 -6.01 -11.25 -27.85
N ASN A 438 -6.43 -10.14 -27.28
CA ASN A 438 -6.02 -9.71 -25.94
C ASN A 438 -6.83 -10.48 -24.88
N ILE A 439 -6.10 -11.11 -23.95
CA ILE A 439 -6.67 -11.83 -22.81
C ILE A 439 -6.14 -11.19 -21.54
N TYR A 440 -7.04 -10.84 -20.65
CA TYR A 440 -6.73 -10.26 -19.37
C TYR A 440 -6.68 -11.35 -18.31
N PRO A 441 -5.51 -11.62 -17.69
CA PRO A 441 -5.39 -12.69 -16.69
C PRO A 441 -6.42 -12.65 -15.58
N GLN A 442 -6.80 -11.44 -15.10
CA GLN A 442 -7.76 -11.27 -14.03
C GLN A 442 -9.17 -11.77 -14.38
N GLU A 443 -9.58 -11.67 -15.65
CA GLU A 443 -10.86 -12.20 -16.11
C GLU A 443 -10.90 -13.72 -15.97
N VAL A 444 -9.84 -14.39 -16.38
CA VAL A 444 -9.70 -15.85 -16.30
C VAL A 444 -9.56 -16.30 -14.85
N GLU A 445 -8.77 -15.57 -14.06
CA GLU A 445 -8.61 -15.81 -12.62
C GLU A 445 -9.94 -15.65 -11.87
N GLY A 446 -10.75 -14.64 -12.24
CA GLY A 446 -12.10 -14.44 -11.68
C GLY A 446 -12.96 -15.68 -11.83
N VAL A 447 -13.03 -16.24 -13.04
CA VAL A 447 -13.78 -17.47 -13.31
C VAL A 447 -13.22 -18.66 -12.54
N LEU A 448 -11.90 -18.81 -12.45
CA LEU A 448 -11.27 -19.87 -11.68
C LEU A 448 -11.59 -19.76 -10.17
N TYR A 449 -11.62 -18.55 -9.61
CA TYR A 449 -11.97 -18.34 -8.20
C TYR A 449 -13.43 -18.69 -7.86
N GLU A 450 -14.34 -18.65 -8.83
CA GLU A 450 -15.74 -19.07 -8.65
C GLU A 450 -15.89 -20.59 -8.53
N HIS A 451 -14.89 -21.36 -8.98
CA HIS A 451 -14.94 -22.82 -8.92
C HIS A 451 -14.79 -23.34 -7.48
N PRO A 452 -15.68 -24.23 -6.98
CA PRO A 452 -15.73 -24.64 -5.58
C PRO A 452 -14.45 -25.32 -5.06
N ALA A 453 -13.69 -25.99 -5.92
CA ALA A 453 -12.46 -26.69 -5.56
C ALA A 453 -11.21 -25.79 -5.50
N ILE A 454 -11.27 -24.56 -6.03
CA ILE A 454 -10.11 -23.68 -6.15
C ILE A 454 -10.03 -22.71 -4.96
N LYS A 455 -8.86 -22.68 -4.31
CA LYS A 455 -8.52 -21.74 -3.24
C LYS A 455 -7.87 -20.49 -3.81
N GLU A 456 -6.89 -20.65 -4.71
CA GLU A 456 -6.16 -19.57 -5.36
C GLU A 456 -5.85 -19.94 -6.81
N ALA A 457 -5.80 -18.94 -7.68
CA ALA A 457 -5.40 -19.11 -9.07
C ALA A 457 -4.49 -17.96 -9.52
N ALA A 458 -3.56 -18.27 -10.41
CA ALA A 458 -2.73 -17.31 -11.13
C ALA A 458 -2.70 -17.67 -12.61
N VAL A 459 -2.93 -16.70 -13.47
CA VAL A 459 -2.94 -16.88 -14.93
C VAL A 459 -1.82 -16.07 -15.56
N VAL A 460 -1.06 -16.72 -16.45
CA VAL A 460 0.02 -16.09 -17.21
C VAL A 460 0.01 -16.54 -18.66
N GLY A 461 0.62 -15.74 -19.55
CA GLY A 461 0.98 -16.15 -20.90
C GLY A 461 2.29 -16.93 -20.90
N ILE A 462 2.32 -18.00 -21.66
CA ILE A 462 3.56 -18.73 -21.96
C ILE A 462 3.77 -18.77 -23.46
N PRO A 463 5.05 -18.75 -23.96
CA PRO A 463 5.34 -18.73 -25.39
C PRO A 463 4.71 -19.92 -26.13
N HIS A 464 4.27 -19.69 -27.37
CA HIS A 464 3.73 -20.74 -28.24
C HIS A 464 4.08 -20.47 -29.71
N LYS A 465 4.64 -21.45 -30.40
CA LYS A 465 5.20 -21.32 -31.75
C LYS A 465 4.25 -20.73 -32.80
N GLU A 466 2.97 -21.08 -32.74
CA GLU A 466 1.98 -20.67 -33.76
C GLU A 466 1.10 -19.50 -33.33
N LYS A 467 0.88 -19.32 -32.02
CA LYS A 467 -0.10 -18.36 -31.48
C LYS A 467 0.53 -17.15 -30.78
N GLY A 468 1.85 -17.09 -30.74
CA GLY A 468 2.60 -16.13 -29.95
C GLY A 468 2.63 -16.56 -28.49
N GLU A 469 1.49 -16.56 -27.81
CA GLU A 469 1.32 -17.04 -26.45
C GLU A 469 0.13 -18.00 -26.33
N ILE A 470 0.09 -18.77 -25.25
CA ILE A 470 -1.11 -19.49 -24.77
C ILE A 470 -1.31 -19.20 -23.28
N VAL A 471 -2.55 -19.37 -22.85
CA VAL A 471 -2.93 -19.14 -21.46
C VAL A 471 -2.56 -20.36 -20.62
N LYS A 472 -1.82 -20.13 -19.51
CA LYS A 472 -1.52 -21.12 -18.48
C LYS A 472 -2.10 -20.67 -17.13
N ALA A 473 -2.76 -21.61 -16.42
CA ALA A 473 -3.28 -21.40 -15.09
C ALA A 473 -2.51 -22.23 -14.05
N PHE A 474 -2.06 -21.56 -12.98
CA PHE A 474 -1.54 -22.19 -11.77
C PHE A 474 -2.65 -22.19 -10.73
N ILE A 475 -2.96 -23.35 -10.15
CA ILE A 475 -4.10 -23.56 -9.26
C ILE A 475 -3.62 -24.08 -7.91
N VAL A 476 -4.08 -23.44 -6.83
CA VAL A 476 -3.98 -23.95 -5.46
C VAL A 476 -5.34 -24.49 -5.06
N PRO A 477 -5.48 -25.79 -4.80
CA PRO A 477 -6.75 -26.38 -4.38
C PRO A 477 -7.10 -26.04 -2.93
N LYS A 478 -8.39 -26.11 -2.58
CA LYS A 478 -8.84 -26.12 -1.18
C LYS A 478 -8.41 -27.44 -0.51
N GLU A 479 -8.11 -27.39 0.78
CA GLU A 479 -7.52 -28.52 1.54
C GLU A 479 -8.33 -29.83 1.49
N SER A 480 -9.65 -29.75 1.31
CA SER A 480 -10.57 -30.91 1.28
C SER A 480 -11.06 -31.27 -0.13
N ALA A 481 -10.59 -30.59 -1.18
CA ALA A 481 -11.10 -30.77 -2.52
C ALA A 481 -10.22 -31.75 -3.33
N SER A 482 -10.84 -32.74 -3.94
CA SER A 482 -10.25 -33.45 -5.08
C SER A 482 -10.35 -32.54 -6.30
N VAL A 483 -9.23 -32.27 -6.95
CA VAL A 483 -9.20 -31.41 -8.14
C VAL A 483 -9.09 -32.30 -9.38
N ASP A 484 -10.12 -32.23 -10.22
CA ASP A 484 -10.09 -32.77 -11.57
C ASP A 484 -9.83 -31.61 -12.55
N LEU A 485 -8.70 -31.67 -13.25
CA LEU A 485 -8.34 -30.61 -14.20
C LEU A 485 -9.23 -30.58 -15.44
N GLU A 486 -9.80 -31.72 -15.85
CA GLU A 486 -10.75 -31.79 -16.97
C GLU A 486 -12.09 -31.12 -16.60
N GLU A 487 -12.55 -31.30 -15.35
CA GLU A 487 -13.71 -30.61 -14.81
C GLU A 487 -13.50 -29.09 -14.78
N ILE A 488 -12.34 -28.63 -14.30
CA ILE A 488 -11.99 -27.20 -14.27
C ILE A 488 -11.92 -26.63 -15.69
N GLU A 489 -11.30 -27.32 -16.64
CA GLU A 489 -11.24 -26.89 -18.02
C GLU A 489 -12.66 -26.78 -18.62
N GLY A 490 -13.51 -27.79 -18.40
CA GLY A 490 -14.91 -27.78 -18.78
C GLY A 490 -15.70 -26.61 -18.18
N TYR A 491 -15.45 -26.32 -16.90
CA TYR A 491 -16.02 -25.16 -16.23
C TYR A 491 -15.58 -23.85 -16.89
N CYS A 492 -14.29 -23.70 -17.18
CA CYS A 492 -13.79 -22.53 -17.90
C CYS A 492 -14.43 -22.37 -19.29
N TYR A 493 -14.63 -23.47 -20.04
CA TYR A 493 -15.32 -23.42 -21.34
C TYR A 493 -16.77 -23.00 -21.24
N SER A 494 -17.45 -23.27 -20.10
CA SER A 494 -18.82 -22.85 -19.88
C SER A 494 -18.96 -21.36 -19.59
N GLN A 495 -17.88 -20.71 -19.13
CA GLN A 495 -17.90 -19.31 -18.67
C GLN A 495 -17.08 -18.36 -19.56
N LEU A 496 -16.12 -18.88 -20.33
CA LEU A 496 -15.18 -18.07 -21.11
C LEU A 496 -15.23 -18.42 -22.59
N THR A 497 -14.89 -17.44 -23.43
CA THR A 497 -14.67 -17.68 -24.86
C THR A 497 -13.49 -18.64 -25.04
N PRO A 498 -13.54 -19.59 -25.99
CA PRO A 498 -12.56 -20.67 -26.14
C PRO A 498 -11.08 -20.26 -26.20
N TYR A 499 -10.79 -19.06 -26.75
CA TYR A 499 -9.40 -18.55 -26.80
C TYR A 499 -8.88 -18.03 -25.46
N LYS A 500 -9.76 -17.72 -24.50
CA LYS A 500 -9.42 -17.29 -23.13
C LYS A 500 -9.20 -18.46 -22.17
N VAL A 501 -9.72 -19.65 -22.52
CA VAL A 501 -9.61 -20.84 -21.67
C VAL A 501 -8.15 -21.28 -21.58
N PRO A 502 -7.61 -21.48 -20.37
CA PRO A 502 -6.25 -21.99 -20.19
C PRO A 502 -6.03 -23.32 -20.92
N LYS A 503 -4.91 -23.44 -21.61
CA LYS A 503 -4.52 -24.67 -22.32
C LYS A 503 -3.60 -25.55 -21.50
N VAL A 504 -3.03 -24.98 -20.45
CA VAL A 504 -2.16 -25.69 -19.51
C VAL A 504 -2.61 -25.35 -18.09
N PHE A 505 -2.83 -26.36 -17.28
CA PHE A 505 -3.14 -26.23 -15.86
C PHE A 505 -2.04 -26.87 -15.03
N GLU A 506 -1.58 -26.19 -13.97
CA GLU A 506 -0.57 -26.71 -13.07
C GLU A 506 -1.02 -26.54 -11.61
N LEU A 507 -1.04 -27.65 -10.86
CA LEU A 507 -1.35 -27.63 -9.44
C LEU A 507 -0.15 -27.19 -8.62
N ARG A 508 -0.38 -26.28 -7.68
CA ARG A 508 0.61 -25.76 -6.75
C ARG A 508 0.11 -25.86 -5.31
N LYS A 509 1.05 -25.96 -4.37
CA LYS A 509 0.73 -25.86 -2.93
C LYS A 509 0.49 -24.40 -2.52
N GLU A 510 1.22 -23.49 -3.11
CA GLU A 510 1.15 -22.04 -2.88
C GLU A 510 1.59 -21.26 -4.11
N LEU A 511 1.21 -20.00 -4.20
CA LEU A 511 1.63 -19.08 -5.24
C LEU A 511 2.66 -18.08 -4.69
N PRO A 512 3.66 -17.66 -5.49
CA PRO A 512 4.69 -16.71 -5.04
C PRO A 512 4.09 -15.33 -4.76
N ARG A 513 4.37 -14.81 -3.55
CA ARG A 513 3.86 -13.51 -3.10
C ARG A 513 4.97 -12.67 -2.49
N ASN A 514 4.79 -11.34 -2.54
CA ASN A 514 5.63 -10.43 -1.77
C ASN A 514 5.13 -10.34 -0.30
N THR A 515 5.84 -9.58 0.52
CA THR A 515 5.58 -9.41 1.96
C THR A 515 4.21 -8.78 2.30
N VAL A 516 3.63 -8.03 1.37
CA VAL A 516 2.27 -7.48 1.50
C VAL A 516 1.20 -8.37 0.86
N GLY A 517 1.55 -9.61 0.48
CA GLY A 517 0.62 -10.59 -0.06
C GLY A 517 0.29 -10.45 -1.54
N LYS A 518 0.95 -9.54 -2.29
CA LYS A 518 0.73 -9.37 -3.73
C LYS A 518 1.38 -10.52 -4.50
N LEU A 519 0.60 -11.13 -5.40
CA LEU A 519 1.05 -12.20 -6.29
C LEU A 519 2.19 -11.73 -7.22
N LEU A 520 3.24 -12.53 -7.33
CA LEU A 520 4.43 -12.25 -8.16
C LEU A 520 4.41 -13.10 -9.44
N LYS A 521 3.48 -12.82 -10.37
CA LYS A 521 3.31 -13.55 -11.64
C LYS A 521 4.61 -13.65 -12.44
N ARG A 522 5.47 -12.63 -12.36
CA ARG A 522 6.79 -12.65 -13.04
C ARG A 522 7.66 -13.85 -12.65
N LEU A 523 7.54 -14.35 -11.43
CA LEU A 523 8.30 -15.54 -11.00
C LEU A 523 7.75 -16.80 -11.68
N LEU A 524 6.43 -16.90 -11.83
CA LEU A 524 5.79 -17.98 -12.55
C LEU A 524 6.18 -18.00 -14.04
N VAL A 525 6.15 -16.81 -14.67
CA VAL A 525 6.62 -16.68 -16.08
C VAL A 525 8.09 -17.07 -16.21
N LYS A 526 8.95 -16.61 -15.28
CA LYS A 526 10.37 -16.95 -15.30
C LYS A 526 10.60 -18.46 -15.17
N GLU A 527 9.89 -19.12 -14.25
CA GLU A 527 9.95 -20.58 -14.09
C GLU A 527 9.60 -21.33 -15.39
N GLU A 528 8.62 -20.82 -16.15
CA GLU A 528 8.22 -21.43 -17.42
C GLU A 528 9.29 -21.23 -18.52
N LEU A 529 9.87 -20.05 -18.61
CA LEU A 529 10.95 -19.76 -19.56
C LEU A 529 12.24 -20.55 -19.25
N GLU A 530 12.46 -20.96 -18.00
CA GLU A 530 13.60 -21.80 -17.60
C GLU A 530 13.36 -23.29 -17.85
N LYS A 531 12.10 -23.72 -18.15
CA LYS A 531 11.76 -25.10 -18.52
C LYS A 531 11.96 -25.41 -20.01
N GLU A 532 12.01 -24.37 -20.88
CA GLU A 532 12.33 -24.46 -22.30
C GLU A 532 13.86 -24.46 -22.54
#